data_4d86167123b205b5dd70071d7ce05acb
#
_entry.id   4d86167123b205b5dd70071d7ce05acb
#
_cell.length_a   1.000
_cell.length_b   1.000
_cell.length_c   1.000
_cell.angle_alpha   90.00
_cell.angle_beta   90.00
_cell.angle_gamma   90.00
#
_symmetry.space_group_name_H-M   'P 1'
#
loop_
_entity.id
_entity.type
_entity.pdbx_description
1 polymer ?
#
loop_
_entity_poly.entity_id
_entity_poly.type
_entity_poly.pdbx_seq_one_letter_code
_entity_poly.pdbx_strand_id
1 'polypeptide(L)'
;KIIDQGFPIKMAVGDFDSLSEEDFKRITCPIERHPIMKDETDSELAIRLCKDYDTIYLYGAMQGRIDHTIANIRLAMYRFQNVVLIDEHQKISVMNVGVHEIDDSYHHISFYPIQEGVLSLSGFLYPLDKRRIHIEEIYTTSNSLTEKKGIVRVDEGSFLCVQSNWR
;
A
#
# COMPACT_ATOMS: atom_id res chain seq x y z
N LYS A 1 -16.78 11.28 -6.51
CA LYS A 1 -16.39 10.09 -7.34
C LYS A 1 -16.90 8.78 -6.73
N ILE A 2 -16.60 8.43 -5.46
CA ILE A 2 -17.05 7.16 -4.83
C ILE A 2 -18.58 7.11 -4.74
N ILE A 3 -19.21 8.20 -4.30
CA ILE A 3 -20.67 8.33 -4.21
C ILE A 3 -21.33 8.12 -5.60
N ASP A 4 -20.74 8.65 -6.66
CA ASP A 4 -21.25 8.55 -8.03
C ASP A 4 -21.21 7.13 -8.58
N GLN A 5 -20.35 6.28 -8.03
CA GLN A 5 -20.20 4.88 -8.43
C GLN A 5 -21.12 3.91 -7.69
N GLY A 6 -21.93 4.41 -6.74
CA GLY A 6 -22.91 3.61 -6.00
C GLY A 6 -22.31 2.61 -5.00
N PHE A 7 -21.07 2.76 -4.62
CA PHE A 7 -20.48 1.91 -3.57
C PHE A 7 -21.14 2.20 -2.22
N PRO A 8 -21.44 1.17 -1.41
CA PRO A 8 -21.91 1.37 -0.05
C PRO A 8 -20.80 1.96 0.82
N ILE A 9 -21.02 3.18 1.31
CA ILE A 9 -20.08 3.87 2.19
C ILE A 9 -20.51 3.63 3.64
N LYS A 10 -19.64 3.00 4.43
CA LYS A 10 -19.92 2.74 5.84
C LYS A 10 -19.78 3.99 6.70
N MET A 11 -18.80 4.84 6.40
CA MET A 11 -18.48 6.06 7.15
C MET A 11 -17.66 7.02 6.29
N ALA A 12 -17.84 8.31 6.49
CA ALA A 12 -16.98 9.38 5.98
C ALA A 12 -16.17 9.98 7.12
N VAL A 13 -14.86 10.15 6.93
CA VAL A 13 -13.91 10.61 7.96
C VAL A 13 -13.07 11.74 7.41
N GLY A 14 -12.87 12.80 8.17
CA GLY A 14 -12.02 13.94 7.79
C GLY A 14 -12.48 15.26 8.38
N ASP A 15 -11.82 16.37 7.97
CA ASP A 15 -12.22 17.72 8.31
C ASP A 15 -13.22 18.34 7.33
N PHE A 16 -13.26 17.79 6.10
CA PHE A 16 -14.15 18.18 5.00
C PHE A 16 -13.96 19.63 4.52
N ASP A 17 -12.80 20.23 4.77
CA ASP A 17 -12.49 21.61 4.41
C ASP A 17 -12.43 21.88 2.91
N SER A 18 -12.05 20.86 2.13
CA SER A 18 -11.95 20.90 0.68
C SER A 18 -13.26 20.56 -0.07
N LEU A 19 -14.32 20.17 0.66
CA LEU A 19 -15.60 19.80 0.07
C LEU A 19 -16.52 21.02 -0.07
N SER A 20 -17.17 21.15 -1.24
CA SER A 20 -18.27 22.10 -1.41
C SER A 20 -19.47 21.74 -0.53
N GLU A 21 -20.29 22.73 -0.16
CA GLU A 21 -21.54 22.48 0.59
C GLU A 21 -22.47 21.53 -0.14
N GLU A 22 -22.48 21.59 -1.47
CA GLU A 22 -23.31 20.72 -2.33
C GLU A 22 -22.82 19.25 -2.25
N ASP A 23 -21.52 19.02 -2.35
CA ASP A 23 -20.95 17.68 -2.23
C ASP A 23 -21.08 17.13 -0.81
N PHE A 24 -20.95 17.99 0.20
CA PHE A 24 -21.14 17.58 1.59
C PHE A 24 -22.57 17.09 1.86
N LYS A 25 -23.60 17.75 1.29
CA LYS A 25 -25.01 17.32 1.41
C LYS A 25 -25.28 15.96 0.76
N ARG A 26 -24.43 15.50 -0.14
CA ARG A 26 -24.55 14.18 -0.80
C ARG A 26 -24.03 13.03 0.06
N ILE A 27 -23.35 13.31 1.16
CA ILE A 27 -22.89 12.30 2.11
C ILE A 27 -24.08 11.82 2.92
N THR A 28 -24.49 10.57 2.71
CA THR A 28 -25.65 9.96 3.40
C THR A 28 -25.25 8.93 4.47
N CYS A 29 -23.95 8.65 4.60
CA CYS A 29 -23.42 7.76 5.63
C CYS A 29 -23.06 8.51 6.92
N PRO A 30 -22.80 7.81 8.04
CA PRO A 30 -22.26 8.41 9.26
C PRO A 30 -20.97 9.19 8.96
N ILE A 31 -20.81 10.34 9.63
CA ILE A 31 -19.66 11.23 9.47
C ILE A 31 -18.91 11.29 10.80
N GLU A 32 -17.60 11.03 10.75
CA GLU A 32 -16.68 11.30 11.84
C GLU A 32 -15.82 12.51 11.49
N ARG A 33 -16.14 13.64 12.10
CA ARG A 33 -15.48 14.92 11.83
C ARG A 33 -14.32 15.14 12.78
N HIS A 34 -13.16 15.49 12.24
CA HIS A 34 -11.97 15.84 12.99
C HIS A 34 -11.61 17.32 12.81
N PRO A 35 -10.91 17.96 13.79
CA PRO A 35 -10.38 19.29 13.62
C PRO A 35 -9.40 19.39 12.45
N ILE A 36 -9.33 20.57 11.80
CA ILE A 36 -8.34 20.86 10.76
C ILE A 36 -6.91 20.80 11.34
N MET A 37 -6.72 21.35 12.54
CA MET A 37 -5.45 21.29 13.26
C MET A 37 -5.36 19.99 14.06
N LYS A 38 -4.64 19.01 13.53
CA LYS A 38 -4.39 17.71 14.14
C LYS A 38 -3.03 17.17 13.66
N ASP A 39 -2.45 16.26 14.40
CA ASP A 39 -1.15 15.65 14.06
C ASP A 39 -1.30 14.54 13.02
N GLU A 40 -2.48 13.93 12.92
CA GLU A 40 -2.77 12.83 12.03
C GLU A 40 -3.32 13.29 10.68
N THR A 41 -2.96 12.56 9.62
CA THR A 41 -3.63 12.72 8.31
C THR A 41 -5.00 12.03 8.30
N ASP A 42 -5.90 12.45 7.39
CA ASP A 42 -7.20 11.80 7.23
C ASP A 42 -7.06 10.31 6.85
N SER A 43 -6.03 9.97 6.06
CA SER A 43 -5.70 8.57 5.75
C SER A 43 -5.38 7.77 7.02
N GLU A 44 -4.58 8.33 7.92
CA GLU A 44 -4.24 7.65 9.18
C GLU A 44 -5.47 7.43 10.06
N LEU A 45 -6.33 8.45 10.19
CA LEU A 45 -7.57 8.34 10.95
C LEU A 45 -8.49 7.26 10.38
N ALA A 46 -8.68 7.26 9.06
CA ALA A 46 -9.50 6.25 8.38
C ALA A 46 -8.95 4.83 8.58
N ILE A 47 -7.62 4.65 8.48
CA ILE A 47 -6.97 3.36 8.72
C ILE A 47 -7.17 2.89 10.16
N ARG A 48 -7.04 3.78 11.16
CA ARG A 48 -7.26 3.44 12.56
C ARG A 48 -8.66 2.87 12.84
N LEU A 49 -9.69 3.39 12.16
CA LEU A 49 -11.05 2.88 12.27
C LEU A 49 -11.21 1.48 11.65
N CYS A 50 -10.29 1.09 10.78
CA CYS A 50 -10.26 -0.20 10.11
C CYS A 50 -9.24 -1.18 10.72
N LYS A 51 -8.63 -0.88 11.89
CA LYS A 51 -7.53 -1.65 12.48
C LYS A 51 -7.81 -3.14 12.72
N ASP A 52 -9.09 -3.49 12.91
CA ASP A 52 -9.52 -4.85 13.24
C ASP A 52 -9.77 -5.73 11.99
N TYR A 53 -9.53 -5.18 10.77
CA TYR A 53 -9.58 -5.95 9.54
C TYR A 53 -8.22 -6.56 9.20
N ASP A 54 -8.23 -7.77 8.65
CA ASP A 54 -7.02 -8.50 8.26
C ASP A 54 -6.25 -7.77 7.15
N THR A 55 -6.95 -7.13 6.22
CA THR A 55 -6.37 -6.35 5.14
C THR A 55 -7.18 -5.08 4.89
N ILE A 56 -6.47 -3.96 4.72
CA ILE A 56 -7.04 -2.65 4.41
C ILE A 56 -6.52 -2.20 3.05
N TYR A 57 -7.41 -2.05 2.07
CA TYR A 57 -7.04 -1.50 0.77
C TYR A 57 -7.25 0.02 0.76
N LEU A 58 -6.16 0.75 0.53
CA LEU A 58 -6.15 2.21 0.47
C LEU A 58 -6.08 2.68 -0.98
N TYR A 59 -7.21 3.10 -1.52
CA TYR A 59 -7.33 3.61 -2.90
C TYR A 59 -7.11 5.12 -2.96
N GLY A 60 -6.48 5.59 -4.06
CA GLY A 60 -6.22 7.01 -4.29
C GLY A 60 -5.07 7.58 -3.45
N ALA A 61 -4.37 6.74 -2.69
CA ALA A 61 -3.30 7.13 -1.78
C ALA A 61 -1.96 7.47 -2.46
N MET A 62 -1.85 7.18 -3.76
CA MET A 62 -0.63 7.35 -4.56
C MET A 62 -0.77 8.40 -5.65
N GLN A 63 -1.85 9.17 -5.64
CA GLN A 63 -2.14 10.21 -6.63
C GLN A 63 -1.96 11.61 -6.04
N GLY A 64 -1.54 12.57 -6.87
CA GLY A 64 -1.44 13.98 -6.50
C GLY A 64 -0.13 14.33 -5.80
N ARG A 65 -0.19 14.84 -4.59
CA ARG A 65 0.99 15.33 -3.83
C ARG A 65 1.89 14.18 -3.40
N ILE A 66 3.17 14.22 -3.80
CA ILE A 66 4.17 13.18 -3.48
C ILE A 66 4.44 13.04 -1.98
N ASP A 67 4.37 14.12 -1.20
CA ASP A 67 4.54 14.09 0.25
C ASP A 67 3.43 13.27 0.94
N HIS A 68 2.19 13.35 0.48
CA HIS A 68 1.10 12.50 0.95
C HIS A 68 1.29 11.04 0.54
N THR A 69 1.78 10.77 -0.67
CA THR A 69 2.13 9.41 -1.10
C THR A 69 3.20 8.81 -0.19
N ILE A 70 4.27 9.57 0.09
CA ILE A 70 5.35 9.13 1.00
C ILE A 70 4.79 8.86 2.40
N ALA A 71 3.93 9.75 2.92
CA ALA A 71 3.31 9.56 4.24
C ALA A 71 2.48 8.26 4.29
N ASN A 72 1.65 7.99 3.27
CA ASN A 72 0.83 6.78 3.18
C ASN A 72 1.69 5.50 3.10
N ILE A 73 2.78 5.52 2.31
CA ILE A 73 3.74 4.41 2.25
C ILE A 73 4.36 4.19 3.64
N ARG A 74 4.76 5.25 4.33
CA ARG A 74 5.33 5.14 5.68
C ARG A 74 4.33 4.62 6.71
N LEU A 75 3.05 4.95 6.61
CA LEU A 75 1.99 4.36 7.45
C LEU A 75 1.94 2.85 7.26
N ALA A 76 1.97 2.35 6.01
CA ALA A 76 2.00 0.93 5.72
C ALA A 76 3.29 0.25 6.22
N MET A 77 4.46 0.89 6.01
CA MET A 77 5.75 0.31 6.41
C MET A 77 5.90 0.14 7.92
N TYR A 78 5.47 1.13 8.71
CA TYR A 78 5.89 1.26 10.12
C TYR A 78 4.76 1.19 11.14
N ARG A 79 3.50 1.36 10.72
CA ARG A 79 2.38 1.44 11.67
C ARG A 79 1.26 0.45 11.40
N PHE A 80 0.92 0.21 10.11
CA PHE A 80 -0.24 -0.58 9.71
C PHE A 80 0.15 -1.53 8.57
N GLN A 81 0.92 -2.57 8.88
CA GLN A 81 1.49 -3.48 7.88
C GLN A 81 0.45 -4.33 7.12
N ASN A 82 -0.80 -4.31 7.56
CA ASN A 82 -1.94 -4.88 6.86
C ASN A 82 -2.58 -3.93 5.82
N VAL A 83 -2.02 -2.72 5.65
CA VAL A 83 -2.45 -1.77 4.63
C VAL A 83 -1.79 -2.09 3.29
N VAL A 84 -2.60 -2.17 2.25
CA VAL A 84 -2.21 -2.30 0.86
C VAL A 84 -2.62 -1.03 0.12
N LEU A 85 -1.64 -0.26 -0.36
CA LEU A 85 -1.92 0.86 -1.25
C LEU A 85 -2.14 0.30 -2.65
N ILE A 86 -3.21 0.72 -3.30
CA ILE A 86 -3.56 0.20 -4.62
C ILE A 86 -4.22 1.27 -5.48
N ASP A 87 -3.88 1.28 -6.76
CA ASP A 87 -4.60 2.03 -7.80
C ASP A 87 -4.67 1.19 -9.10
N GLU A 88 -5.03 1.82 -10.19
CA GLU A 88 -5.19 1.17 -11.50
C GLU A 88 -3.86 0.56 -12.02
N HIS A 89 -2.73 1.13 -11.64
CA HIS A 89 -1.40 0.80 -12.21
C HIS A 89 -0.44 0.19 -11.20
N GLN A 90 -0.71 0.33 -9.92
CA GLN A 90 0.27 0.00 -8.88
C GLN A 90 -0.38 -0.64 -7.65
N LYS A 91 0.38 -1.50 -6.99
CA LYS A 91 0.06 -2.09 -5.70
C LYS A 91 1.30 -2.10 -4.82
N ILE A 92 1.17 -1.59 -3.61
CA ILE A 92 2.25 -1.56 -2.63
C ILE A 92 1.78 -2.29 -1.36
N SER A 93 2.58 -3.22 -0.88
CA SER A 93 2.29 -4.00 0.33
C SER A 93 3.56 -4.31 1.11
N VAL A 94 3.42 -4.64 2.38
CA VAL A 94 4.52 -5.10 3.23
C VAL A 94 4.55 -6.63 3.23
N MET A 95 5.76 -7.19 3.09
CA MET A 95 6.04 -8.61 3.22
C MET A 95 6.90 -8.84 4.44
N ASN A 96 6.34 -9.51 5.42
CA ASN A 96 7.03 -9.95 6.64
C ASN A 96 7.62 -11.35 6.44
N VAL A 97 8.37 -11.83 7.43
CA VAL A 97 8.90 -13.21 7.45
C VAL A 97 7.81 -14.20 7.10
N GLY A 98 8.08 -15.03 6.09
CA GLY A 98 7.12 -16.00 5.57
C GLY A 98 7.32 -16.30 4.09
N VAL A 99 6.37 -17.02 3.53
CA VAL A 99 6.30 -17.38 2.11
C VAL A 99 5.09 -16.66 1.50
N HIS A 100 5.33 -15.88 0.45
CA HIS A 100 4.32 -15.11 -0.25
C HIS A 100 4.28 -15.53 -1.71
N GLU A 101 3.09 -15.59 -2.27
CA GLU A 101 2.88 -15.83 -3.69
C GLU A 101 2.55 -14.50 -4.39
N ILE A 102 3.17 -14.25 -5.55
CA ILE A 102 2.86 -13.14 -6.44
C ILE A 102 2.41 -13.73 -7.78
N ASP A 103 1.32 -13.21 -8.32
CA ASP A 103 0.80 -13.52 -9.64
C ASP A 103 1.27 -12.53 -10.72
N ASP A 104 0.97 -12.81 -11.98
CA ASP A 104 1.36 -12.03 -13.16
C ASP A 104 0.43 -10.84 -13.46
N SER A 105 -0.33 -10.36 -12.47
CA SER A 105 -1.21 -9.17 -12.61
C SER A 105 -0.42 -7.89 -12.86
N TYR A 106 0.85 -7.86 -12.48
CA TYR A 106 1.75 -6.71 -12.65
C TYR A 106 3.06 -7.13 -13.33
N HIS A 107 3.56 -6.28 -14.25
CA HIS A 107 4.78 -6.57 -15.02
C HIS A 107 6.07 -6.33 -14.25
N HIS A 108 6.11 -5.28 -13.43
CA HIS A 108 7.30 -4.90 -12.67
C HIS A 108 7.08 -5.16 -11.19
N ILE A 109 8.04 -5.82 -10.56
CA ILE A 109 7.98 -6.18 -9.16
C ILE A 109 9.30 -5.78 -8.52
N SER A 110 9.22 -4.92 -7.49
CA SER A 110 10.38 -4.42 -6.77
C SER A 110 10.27 -4.73 -5.29
N PHE A 111 11.41 -4.97 -4.65
CA PHE A 111 11.48 -5.24 -3.22
C PHE A 111 12.46 -4.26 -2.58
N TYR A 112 12.00 -3.50 -1.59
CA TYR A 112 12.84 -2.58 -0.84
C TYR A 112 12.85 -2.99 0.63
N PRO A 113 14.02 -3.18 1.26
CA PRO A 113 14.08 -3.55 2.65
C PRO A 113 13.54 -2.41 3.54
N ILE A 114 12.58 -2.75 4.41
CA ILE A 114 12.13 -1.86 5.49
C ILE A 114 13.09 -1.99 6.67
N GLN A 115 13.59 -3.21 6.84
CA GLN A 115 14.68 -3.59 7.72
C GLN A 115 15.63 -4.48 6.93
N GLU A 116 16.92 -4.45 7.22
CA GLU A 116 17.86 -5.41 6.65
C GLU A 116 17.29 -6.83 6.79
N GLY A 117 17.38 -7.62 5.74
CA GLY A 117 16.73 -8.92 5.73
C GLY A 117 17.33 -9.90 4.73
N VAL A 118 16.78 -11.10 4.73
CA VAL A 118 17.17 -12.19 3.82
C VAL A 118 15.97 -12.55 2.93
N LEU A 119 16.20 -12.49 1.62
CA LEU A 119 15.19 -12.66 0.58
C LEU A 119 15.58 -13.79 -0.39
N SER A 120 14.62 -14.65 -0.73
CA SER A 120 14.73 -15.60 -1.83
C SER A 120 13.57 -15.38 -2.82
N LEU A 121 13.89 -15.42 -4.10
CA LEU A 121 12.94 -15.22 -5.20
C LEU A 121 13.01 -16.42 -6.17
N SER A 122 11.90 -17.08 -6.41
CA SER A 122 11.77 -18.21 -7.32
C SER A 122 10.63 -17.95 -8.32
N GLY A 123 10.83 -18.29 -9.61
CA GLY A 123 9.90 -17.94 -10.68
C GLY A 123 10.04 -16.50 -11.20
N PHE A 124 11.15 -15.83 -10.86
CA PHE A 124 11.49 -14.48 -11.29
C PHE A 124 12.62 -14.47 -12.31
N LEU A 125 12.66 -13.44 -13.17
CA LEU A 125 13.72 -13.24 -14.17
C LEU A 125 15.09 -13.09 -13.50
N TYR A 126 15.14 -12.40 -12.36
CA TYR A 126 16.32 -12.29 -11.51
C TYR A 126 16.05 -13.01 -10.19
N PRO A 127 16.32 -14.35 -10.13
CA PRO A 127 16.08 -15.12 -8.93
C PRO A 127 17.11 -14.81 -7.84
N LEU A 128 16.72 -15.03 -6.59
CA LEU A 128 17.59 -14.88 -5.44
C LEU A 128 17.52 -16.14 -4.57
N ASP A 129 18.62 -16.54 -4.00
CA ASP A 129 18.70 -17.62 -3.00
C ASP A 129 19.34 -17.10 -1.72
N LYS A 130 18.52 -16.95 -0.67
CA LYS A 130 18.91 -16.48 0.68
C LYS A 130 19.85 -15.28 0.64
N ARG A 131 19.54 -14.32 -0.23
CA ARG A 131 20.35 -13.10 -0.39
C ARG A 131 20.05 -12.14 0.75
N ARG A 132 21.09 -11.76 1.51
CA ARG A 132 21.02 -10.66 2.46
C ARG A 132 20.97 -9.34 1.69
N ILE A 133 20.03 -8.49 2.07
CA ILE A 133 19.79 -7.18 1.44
C ILE A 133 19.87 -6.12 2.53
N HIS A 134 20.79 -5.17 2.34
CA HIS A 134 20.97 -4.04 3.23
C HIS A 134 20.01 -2.89 2.87
N ILE A 135 19.72 -2.04 3.84
CA ILE A 135 18.66 -1.03 3.73
C ILE A 135 18.91 0.01 2.62
N GLU A 136 20.17 0.25 2.27
CA GLU A 136 20.58 1.17 1.21
C GLU A 136 20.55 0.55 -0.20
N GLU A 137 20.38 -0.77 -0.30
CA GLU A 137 20.41 -1.46 -1.59
C GLU A 137 19.10 -1.29 -2.36
N ILE A 138 19.22 -0.99 -3.65
CA ILE A 138 18.09 -0.79 -4.59
C ILE A 138 18.11 -1.76 -5.78
N TYR A 139 19.06 -2.71 -5.83
CA TYR A 139 19.23 -3.60 -6.98
C TYR A 139 18.05 -4.59 -7.20
N THR A 140 17.18 -4.75 -6.21
CA THR A 140 15.95 -5.54 -6.32
C THR A 140 14.79 -4.77 -6.98
N THR A 141 15.11 -3.70 -7.70
CA THR A 141 14.14 -2.89 -8.43
C THR A 141 13.86 -3.48 -9.80
N SER A 142 12.59 -3.48 -10.21
CA SER A 142 12.11 -3.81 -11.56
C SER A 142 12.42 -5.24 -12.02
N ASN A 143 12.20 -6.21 -11.14
CA ASN A 143 12.15 -7.62 -11.50
C ASN A 143 10.83 -7.95 -12.21
N SER A 144 10.71 -9.12 -12.80
CA SER A 144 9.48 -9.62 -13.43
C SER A 144 9.36 -11.13 -13.24
N LEU A 145 8.15 -11.66 -13.40
CA LEU A 145 7.93 -13.09 -13.38
C LEU A 145 8.33 -13.73 -14.71
N THR A 146 8.85 -14.96 -14.66
CA THR A 146 9.07 -15.83 -15.83
C THR A 146 7.94 -16.82 -16.02
N GLU A 147 7.09 -16.96 -15.01
CA GLU A 147 5.94 -17.86 -14.96
C GLU A 147 4.70 -17.09 -14.49
N LYS A 148 3.54 -17.73 -14.46
CA LYS A 148 2.29 -17.11 -13.96
C LYS A 148 2.34 -16.76 -12.48
N LYS A 149 3.25 -17.37 -11.73
CA LYS A 149 3.39 -17.18 -10.29
C LYS A 149 4.85 -17.19 -9.90
N GLY A 150 5.19 -16.33 -8.96
CA GLY A 150 6.48 -16.30 -8.30
C GLY A 150 6.34 -16.50 -6.79
N ILE A 151 7.34 -17.10 -6.20
CA ILE A 151 7.41 -17.30 -4.75
C ILE A 151 8.47 -16.36 -4.19
N VAL A 152 8.05 -15.58 -3.21
CA VAL A 152 8.89 -14.70 -2.40
C VAL A 152 8.99 -15.30 -1.02
N ARG A 153 10.20 -15.64 -0.57
CA ARG A 153 10.45 -16.08 0.80
C ARG A 153 11.26 -15.01 1.51
N VAL A 154 10.72 -14.50 2.60
CA VAL A 154 11.40 -13.61 3.53
C VAL A 154 11.81 -14.46 4.73
N ASP A 155 13.12 -14.69 4.91
CA ASP A 155 13.64 -15.46 6.04
C ASP A 155 13.97 -14.56 7.24
N GLU A 156 14.36 -13.30 6.98
CA GLU A 156 14.67 -12.28 7.99
C GLU A 156 14.20 -10.90 7.52
N GLY A 157 13.89 -10.01 8.46
CA GLY A 157 13.51 -8.62 8.18
C GLY A 157 12.10 -8.47 7.60
N SER A 158 11.89 -7.37 6.89
CA SER A 158 10.64 -7.08 6.17
C SER A 158 10.91 -6.24 4.93
N PHE A 159 10.08 -6.39 3.93
CA PHE A 159 10.26 -5.74 2.62
C PHE A 159 8.99 -5.03 2.18
N LEU A 160 9.15 -3.84 1.58
CA LEU A 160 8.12 -3.20 0.81
C LEU A 160 8.12 -3.83 -0.59
N CYS A 161 7.01 -4.45 -0.97
CA CYS A 161 6.80 -4.97 -2.31
C CYS A 161 6.02 -3.93 -3.12
N VAL A 162 6.62 -3.49 -4.22
CA VAL A 162 6.00 -2.56 -5.17
C VAL A 162 5.79 -3.29 -6.48
N GLN A 163 4.54 -3.39 -6.90
CA GLN A 163 4.13 -4.02 -8.15
C GLN A 163 3.54 -2.95 -9.07
N SER A 164 3.91 -2.91 -10.35
CA SER A 164 3.42 -1.89 -11.27
C SER A 164 3.31 -2.36 -12.72
N ASN A 165 2.40 -1.69 -13.46
CA ASN A 165 2.16 -1.87 -14.90
C ASN A 165 2.57 -0.62 -15.71
N TRP A 166 3.30 0.33 -15.14
CA TRP A 166 3.82 1.46 -15.90
C TRP A 166 4.81 0.97 -16.97
N ARG A 167 4.58 1.40 -18.20
CA ARG A 167 5.48 1.20 -19.34
C ARG A 167 6.33 2.44 -19.59
#